data_30a022b6f78e94fd37869df109ff08c3
#
_entry.id   30a022b6f78e94fd37869df109ff08c3
#
_cell.length_a   1.000
_cell.length_b   1.000
_cell.length_c   1.000
_cell.angle_alpha   90.00
_cell.angle_beta   90.00
_cell.angle_gamma   90.00
#
_symmetry.space_group_name_H-M   'P 1'
#
loop_
_entity.id
_entity.type
_entity.pdbx_description
1 polymer ?
#
loop_
_entity_poly.entity_id
_entity_poly.type
_entity_poly.pdbx_seq_one_letter_code
_entity_poly.pdbx_strand_id
1 'polypeptide(L)'
;MTIPIIILNYNSSTDCSKCISFLKQQKEVEVEIVVVDNCSREDDVKTLRKLCSKQQCTLIENHENRGYNAGNNIGLRYAAQKGYKYALIANPDMEFPQKDYLAKMVAKMEEDEEIVACGSDIVNSEGLHQNPLNYVSFWNGLCKLNCVMLYSHLISSVGDRPAPRGGTTRPDERKITTI
;
A
#
# COMPACT_ATOMS: atom_id res chain seq x y z
N MET A 1 13.29 11.33 5.60
CA MET A 1 13.07 9.94 5.13
C MET A 1 12.08 9.99 3.98
N THR A 2 12.34 9.25 2.91
CA THR A 2 11.41 9.14 1.76
C THR A 2 10.57 7.87 1.90
N ILE A 3 9.25 7.99 1.73
CA ILE A 3 8.29 6.88 1.80
C ILE A 3 7.71 6.67 0.40
N PRO A 4 7.95 5.50 -0.23
CA PRO A 4 7.25 5.12 -1.45
C PRO A 4 5.81 4.79 -1.14
N ILE A 5 4.89 5.39 -1.91
CA ILE A 5 3.46 5.17 -1.80
C ILE A 5 3.00 4.44 -3.07
N ILE A 6 2.57 3.21 -2.88
CA ILE A 6 2.15 2.32 -3.95
C ILE A 6 0.65 2.46 -4.14
N ILE A 7 0.23 2.90 -5.30
CA ILE A 7 -1.17 3.03 -5.69
C ILE A 7 -1.43 2.04 -6.82
N LEU A 8 -2.31 1.06 -6.58
CA LEU A 8 -2.70 0.09 -7.61
C LEU A 8 -3.88 0.61 -8.40
N ASN A 9 -3.65 0.95 -9.66
CA ASN A 9 -4.70 1.36 -10.59
C ASN A 9 -5.29 0.18 -11.35
N TYR A 10 -6.61 0.17 -11.47
CA TYR A 10 -7.34 -0.64 -12.46
C TYR A 10 -8.57 0.10 -12.93
N ASN A 11 -8.48 0.76 -14.10
CA ASN A 11 -9.53 1.59 -14.69
C ASN A 11 -10.06 2.71 -13.76
N SER A 12 -9.18 3.33 -12.96
CA SER A 12 -9.53 4.32 -11.93
C SER A 12 -8.58 5.52 -11.89
N SER A 13 -8.04 5.92 -13.04
CA SER A 13 -7.08 7.04 -13.14
C SER A 13 -7.59 8.35 -12.55
N THR A 14 -8.92 8.58 -12.56
CA THR A 14 -9.53 9.76 -11.93
C THR A 14 -9.36 9.74 -10.41
N ASP A 15 -9.59 8.60 -9.77
CA ASP A 15 -9.44 8.44 -8.33
C ASP A 15 -7.95 8.48 -7.93
N CYS A 16 -7.07 7.86 -8.73
CA CYS A 16 -5.62 8.03 -8.59
C CYS A 16 -5.21 9.51 -8.55
N SER A 17 -5.79 10.35 -9.39
CA SER A 17 -5.47 11.79 -9.43
C SER A 17 -5.83 12.49 -8.13
N LYS A 18 -6.97 12.16 -7.53
CA LYS A 18 -7.40 12.71 -6.24
C LYS A 18 -6.49 12.22 -5.10
N CYS A 19 -6.28 10.91 -5.02
CA CYS A 19 -5.42 10.29 -4.03
C CYS A 19 -4.01 10.90 -4.05
N ILE A 20 -3.38 11.01 -5.22
CA ILE A 20 -2.06 11.63 -5.40
C ILE A 20 -2.05 13.07 -4.85
N SER A 21 -3.12 13.84 -5.08
CA SER A 21 -3.18 15.22 -4.62
C SER A 21 -3.19 15.35 -3.10
N PHE A 22 -3.80 14.42 -2.37
CA PHE A 22 -3.74 14.35 -0.91
C PHE A 22 -2.35 13.92 -0.41
N LEU A 23 -1.79 12.88 -1.04
CA LEU A 23 -0.52 12.31 -0.62
C LEU A 23 0.65 13.28 -0.82
N LYS A 24 0.60 14.12 -1.84
CA LYS A 24 1.60 15.19 -2.07
C LYS A 24 1.53 16.35 -1.06
N GLN A 25 0.49 16.43 -0.25
CA GLN A 25 0.35 17.41 0.81
C GLN A 25 0.93 16.93 2.15
N GLN A 26 1.41 15.68 2.21
CA GLN A 26 2.02 15.15 3.43
C GLN A 26 3.24 15.99 3.82
N LYS A 27 3.42 16.15 5.13
CA LYS A 27 4.50 16.94 5.74
C LYS A 27 5.40 16.05 6.59
N GLU A 28 6.58 16.54 6.92
CA GLU A 28 7.57 15.89 7.79
C GLU A 28 8.21 14.63 7.20
N VAL A 29 7.73 14.16 6.06
CA VAL A 29 8.30 13.06 5.27
C VAL A 29 8.31 13.45 3.79
N GLU A 30 9.27 12.94 3.05
CA GLU A 30 9.25 12.98 1.59
C GLU A 30 8.45 11.80 1.05
N VAL A 31 7.74 11.99 -0.05
CA VAL A 31 6.94 10.95 -0.68
C VAL A 31 7.42 10.68 -2.10
N GLU A 32 7.54 9.40 -2.45
CA GLU A 32 7.67 8.95 -3.83
C GLU A 32 6.40 8.20 -4.23
N ILE A 33 5.62 8.77 -5.16
CA ILE A 33 4.40 8.12 -5.63
C ILE A 33 4.75 7.11 -6.71
N VAL A 34 4.36 5.86 -6.49
CA VAL A 34 4.53 4.74 -7.43
C VAL A 34 3.16 4.21 -7.81
N VAL A 35 2.72 4.51 -9.02
CA VAL A 35 1.46 4.00 -9.55
C VAL A 35 1.75 2.72 -10.32
N VAL A 36 1.08 1.64 -9.94
CA VAL A 36 1.11 0.37 -10.67
C VAL A 36 -0.19 0.22 -11.42
N ASP A 37 -0.14 0.24 -12.74
CA ASP A 37 -1.31 -0.06 -13.57
C ASP A 37 -1.46 -1.57 -13.71
N ASN A 38 -2.61 -2.10 -13.33
CA ASN A 38 -2.88 -3.55 -13.31
C ASN A 38 -3.59 -4.02 -14.58
N CYS A 39 -3.06 -3.63 -15.74
CA CYS A 39 -3.64 -3.96 -17.06
C CYS A 39 -5.00 -3.30 -17.28
N SER A 40 -5.07 -1.99 -17.14
CA SER A 40 -6.26 -1.18 -17.43
C SER A 40 -6.53 -1.05 -18.93
N ARG A 41 -7.69 -0.50 -19.28
CA ARG A 41 -8.02 -0.15 -20.65
C ARG A 41 -7.10 0.97 -21.15
N GLU A 42 -6.87 0.98 -22.44
CA GLU A 42 -5.91 1.91 -23.09
C GLU A 42 -6.25 3.40 -22.87
N ASP A 43 -7.53 3.75 -22.78
CA ASP A 43 -7.99 5.13 -22.49
C ASP A 43 -7.61 5.56 -21.08
N ASP A 44 -7.75 4.67 -20.10
CA ASP A 44 -7.36 4.91 -18.72
C ASP A 44 -5.82 4.99 -18.58
N VAL A 45 -5.09 4.07 -19.22
CA VAL A 45 -3.62 4.07 -19.24
C VAL A 45 -3.07 5.36 -19.85
N LYS A 46 -3.65 5.85 -20.97
CA LYS A 46 -3.26 7.14 -21.55
C LYS A 46 -3.45 8.31 -20.59
N THR A 47 -4.55 8.29 -19.84
CA THR A 47 -4.81 9.31 -18.82
C THR A 47 -3.80 9.20 -17.68
N LEU A 48 -3.50 7.99 -17.25
CA LEU A 48 -2.56 7.70 -16.18
C LEU A 48 -1.12 8.12 -16.54
N ARG A 49 -0.67 7.84 -17.78
CA ARG A 49 0.65 8.30 -18.28
C ARG A 49 0.79 9.83 -18.21
N LYS A 50 -0.25 10.56 -18.64
CA LYS A 50 -0.28 12.03 -18.57
C LYS A 50 -0.27 12.52 -17.11
N LEU A 51 -1.06 11.90 -16.26
CA LEU A 51 -1.13 12.20 -14.84
C LEU A 51 0.23 12.01 -14.18
N CYS A 52 0.84 10.85 -14.35
CA CYS A 52 2.13 10.50 -13.73
C CYS A 52 3.25 11.41 -14.23
N SER A 53 3.29 11.72 -15.54
CA SER A 53 4.25 12.67 -16.09
C SER A 53 4.10 14.07 -15.48
N LYS A 54 2.86 14.60 -15.42
CA LYS A 54 2.57 15.92 -14.84
C LYS A 54 2.89 15.97 -13.33
N GLN A 55 2.60 14.90 -12.63
CA GLN A 55 2.74 14.82 -11.18
C GLN A 55 4.11 14.27 -10.74
N GLN A 56 4.99 13.95 -11.68
CA GLN A 56 6.31 13.37 -11.38
C GLN A 56 6.19 12.10 -10.52
N CYS A 57 5.28 11.21 -10.91
CA CYS A 57 5.10 9.91 -10.28
C CYS A 57 5.79 8.83 -11.11
N THR A 58 6.28 7.79 -10.47
CA THR A 58 6.73 6.58 -11.16
C THR A 58 5.50 5.79 -11.62
N LEU A 59 5.43 5.42 -12.89
CA LEU A 59 4.39 4.56 -13.44
C LEU A 59 5.00 3.21 -13.82
N ILE A 60 4.39 2.13 -13.34
CA ILE A 60 4.73 0.75 -13.71
C ILE A 60 3.50 0.13 -14.35
N GLU A 61 3.60 -0.19 -15.63
CA GLU A 61 2.50 -0.78 -16.39
C GLU A 61 2.63 -2.31 -16.38
N ASN A 62 1.63 -3.00 -15.82
CA ASN A 62 1.56 -4.45 -15.80
C ASN A 62 0.81 -4.95 -17.04
N HIS A 63 1.33 -5.97 -17.68
CA HIS A 63 0.75 -6.56 -18.90
C HIS A 63 -0.40 -7.54 -18.62
N GLU A 64 -0.60 -7.90 -17.35
CA GLU A 64 -1.60 -8.90 -16.95
C GLU A 64 -2.17 -8.53 -15.58
N ASN A 65 -3.49 -8.58 -15.44
CA ASN A 65 -4.16 -8.42 -14.16
C ASN A 65 -4.20 -9.76 -13.41
N ARG A 66 -3.29 -9.94 -12.46
CA ARG A 66 -3.24 -11.09 -11.55
C ARG A 66 -3.89 -10.84 -10.19
N GLY A 67 -4.71 -9.81 -10.12
CA GLY A 67 -5.42 -9.42 -8.91
C GLY A 67 -4.65 -8.44 -8.02
N TYR A 68 -5.32 -8.04 -6.94
CA TYR A 68 -4.90 -6.96 -6.06
C TYR A 68 -3.52 -7.19 -5.43
N ASN A 69 -3.32 -8.36 -4.83
CA ASN A 69 -2.06 -8.65 -4.12
C ASN A 69 -0.87 -8.73 -5.08
N ALA A 70 -1.07 -9.34 -6.25
CA ALA A 70 -0.01 -9.47 -7.25
C ALA A 70 0.42 -8.10 -7.79
N GLY A 71 -0.54 -7.20 -8.05
CA GLY A 71 -0.28 -5.83 -8.48
C GLY A 71 0.47 -5.02 -7.43
N ASN A 72 0.01 -5.01 -6.18
CA ASN A 72 0.70 -4.33 -5.08
C ASN A 72 2.12 -4.87 -4.86
N ASN A 73 2.34 -6.17 -5.01
CA ASN A 73 3.66 -6.77 -4.89
C ASN A 73 4.67 -6.27 -5.94
N ILE A 74 4.21 -5.79 -7.09
CA ILE A 74 5.09 -5.15 -8.09
C ILE A 74 5.66 -3.85 -7.51
N GLY A 75 4.80 -3.00 -6.95
CA GLY A 75 5.23 -1.76 -6.30
C GLY A 75 6.10 -2.01 -5.06
N LEU A 76 5.77 -3.03 -4.26
CA LEU A 76 6.58 -3.41 -3.10
C LEU A 76 7.98 -3.90 -3.51
N ARG A 77 8.10 -4.67 -4.59
CA ARG A 77 9.41 -5.06 -5.11
C ARG A 77 10.22 -3.86 -5.60
N TYR A 78 9.58 -2.91 -6.27
CA TYR A 78 10.23 -1.65 -6.63
C TYR A 78 10.78 -0.94 -5.40
N ALA A 79 9.97 -0.77 -4.36
CA ALA A 79 10.39 -0.15 -3.11
C ALA A 79 11.56 -0.90 -2.45
N ALA A 80 11.51 -2.24 -2.45
CA ALA A 80 12.58 -3.09 -1.94
C ALA A 80 13.89 -2.90 -2.70
N GLN A 81 13.85 -2.91 -4.02
CA GLN A 81 15.03 -2.72 -4.87
C GLN A 81 15.68 -1.35 -4.68
N LYS A 82 14.90 -0.35 -4.31
CA LYS A 82 15.37 0.99 -3.97
C LYS A 82 15.93 1.11 -2.54
N GLY A 83 15.78 0.07 -1.71
CA GLY A 83 16.26 0.04 -0.34
C GLY A 83 15.42 0.86 0.65
N TYR A 84 14.15 1.14 0.35
CA TYR A 84 13.26 1.83 1.29
C TYR A 84 12.94 0.96 2.49
N LYS A 85 12.98 1.57 3.69
CA LYS A 85 12.67 0.88 4.95
C LYS A 85 11.17 0.59 5.10
N TYR A 86 10.34 1.52 4.66
CA TYR A 86 8.87 1.45 4.72
C TYR A 86 8.26 1.69 3.36
N ALA A 87 7.06 1.19 3.15
CA ALA A 87 6.23 1.49 2.00
C ALA A 87 4.75 1.57 2.42
N LEU A 88 4.02 2.55 1.88
CA LEU A 88 2.57 2.62 2.04
C LEU A 88 1.89 1.97 0.84
N ILE A 89 0.90 1.11 1.07
CA ILE A 89 -0.07 0.68 0.05
C ILE A 89 -1.33 1.53 0.23
N ALA A 90 -1.70 2.27 -0.80
CA ALA A 90 -2.89 3.11 -0.81
C ALA A 90 -3.84 2.69 -1.95
N ASN A 91 -5.13 2.56 -1.64
CA ASN A 91 -6.13 2.41 -2.68
C ASN A 91 -6.39 3.76 -3.37
N PRO A 92 -6.68 3.77 -4.67
CA PRO A 92 -6.87 5.02 -5.43
C PRO A 92 -8.08 5.84 -4.98
N ASP A 93 -9.07 5.21 -4.37
CA ASP A 93 -10.30 5.83 -3.85
C ASP A 93 -10.17 6.37 -2.41
N MET A 94 -8.97 6.33 -1.83
CA MET A 94 -8.73 6.86 -0.48
C MET A 94 -8.33 8.33 -0.48
N GLU A 95 -8.78 9.04 0.55
CA GLU A 95 -8.40 10.40 0.86
C GLU A 95 -7.54 10.44 2.14
N PHE A 96 -6.51 11.28 2.13
CA PHE A 96 -5.57 11.47 3.24
C PHE A 96 -5.60 12.93 3.72
N PRO A 97 -6.68 13.37 4.39
CA PRO A 97 -6.85 14.78 4.79
C PRO A 97 -5.83 15.23 5.83
N GLN A 98 -5.33 14.32 6.63
CA GLN A 98 -4.31 14.57 7.65
C GLN A 98 -2.94 14.75 7.00
N LYS A 99 -2.34 15.93 7.15
CA LYS A 99 -1.05 16.24 6.50
C LYS A 99 0.17 15.64 7.20
N ASP A 100 0.03 15.22 8.43
CA ASP A 100 1.05 14.55 9.25
C ASP A 100 0.81 13.03 9.36
N TYR A 101 -0.09 12.49 8.53
CA TYR A 101 -0.49 11.09 8.58
C TYR A 101 0.70 10.14 8.43
N LEU A 102 1.52 10.32 7.39
CA LEU A 102 2.67 9.46 7.15
C LEU A 102 3.73 9.55 8.25
N ALA A 103 3.96 10.75 8.77
CA ALA A 103 4.91 10.95 9.88
C ALA A 103 4.46 10.17 11.13
N LYS A 104 3.17 10.22 11.45
CA LYS A 104 2.58 9.46 12.57
C LYS A 104 2.67 7.96 12.35
N MET A 105 2.41 7.48 11.11
CA MET A 105 2.52 6.06 10.78
C MET A 105 3.97 5.57 10.95
N VAL A 106 4.94 6.36 10.48
CA VAL A 106 6.36 6.02 10.67
C VAL A 106 6.72 6.01 12.14
N ALA A 107 6.33 7.04 12.90
CA ALA A 107 6.59 7.10 14.34
C ALA A 107 6.03 5.86 15.05
N LYS A 108 4.83 5.41 14.67
CA LYS A 108 4.25 4.19 15.22
C LYS A 108 5.03 2.93 14.89
N MET A 109 5.54 2.81 13.67
CA MET A 109 6.37 1.68 13.26
C MET A 109 7.73 1.65 13.98
N GLU A 110 8.24 2.82 14.40
CA GLU A 110 9.52 2.94 15.10
C GLU A 110 9.39 2.71 16.63
N GLU A 111 8.18 2.65 17.18
CA GLU A 111 7.97 2.39 18.62
C GLU A 111 8.37 0.96 19.02
N ASP A 112 8.25 -0.01 18.12
CA ASP A 112 8.47 -1.40 18.41
C ASP A 112 8.95 -2.12 17.13
N GLU A 113 10.13 -2.68 17.15
CA GLU A 113 10.72 -3.40 16.01
C GLU A 113 9.95 -4.66 15.62
N GLU A 114 9.09 -5.18 16.50
CA GLU A 114 8.20 -6.29 16.18
C GLU A 114 6.99 -5.88 15.32
N ILE A 115 6.70 -4.58 15.21
CA ILE A 115 5.63 -4.09 14.32
C ILE A 115 6.09 -4.22 12.88
N VAL A 116 5.50 -5.15 12.15
CA VAL A 116 5.81 -5.36 10.73
C VAL A 116 4.83 -4.66 9.78
N ALA A 117 3.66 -4.31 10.28
CA ALA A 117 2.64 -3.57 9.54
C ALA A 117 1.74 -2.80 10.51
N CYS A 118 1.29 -1.63 10.10
CA CYS A 118 0.23 -0.90 10.77
C CYS A 118 -0.80 -0.39 9.76
N GLY A 119 -2.03 -0.24 10.20
CA GLY A 119 -3.13 0.31 9.41
C GLY A 119 -3.76 1.48 10.12
N SER A 120 -4.30 2.42 9.37
CA SER A 120 -5.06 3.52 9.91
C SER A 120 -6.51 3.13 10.18
N ASP A 121 -7.16 3.89 11.04
CA ASP A 121 -8.60 3.89 11.12
C ASP A 121 -9.19 4.52 9.84
N ILE A 122 -10.07 3.80 9.16
CA ILE A 122 -10.72 4.23 7.94
C ILE A 122 -12.16 4.62 8.29
N VAL A 123 -12.51 5.86 7.98
CA VAL A 123 -13.84 6.42 8.22
C VAL A 123 -14.49 6.73 6.87
N ASN A 124 -15.74 6.35 6.67
CA ASN A 124 -16.49 6.69 5.47
C ASN A 124 -17.02 8.14 5.52
N SER A 125 -17.68 8.59 4.45
CA SER A 125 -18.25 9.93 4.35
C SER A 125 -19.33 10.25 5.41
N GLU A 126 -19.89 9.23 6.05
CA GLU A 126 -20.89 9.35 7.11
C GLU A 126 -20.26 9.37 8.52
N GLY A 127 -18.92 9.28 8.61
CA GLY A 127 -18.20 9.22 9.87
C GLY A 127 -18.19 7.86 10.54
N LEU A 128 -18.56 6.79 9.80
CA LEU A 128 -18.58 5.43 10.34
C LEU A 128 -17.23 4.75 10.09
N HIS A 129 -16.72 4.12 11.16
CA HIS A 129 -15.47 3.34 11.09
C HIS A 129 -15.65 2.11 10.20
N GLN A 130 -14.71 1.90 9.28
CA GLN A 130 -14.73 0.81 8.32
C GLN A 130 -13.80 -0.33 8.70
N ASN A 131 -12.93 -0.14 9.67
CA ASN A 131 -11.98 -1.14 10.12
C ASN A 131 -11.77 -1.09 11.66
N PRO A 132 -11.48 -2.24 12.28
CA PRO A 132 -11.44 -3.55 11.67
C PRO A 132 -12.83 -4.05 11.32
N LEU A 133 -13.04 -4.46 10.07
CA LEU A 133 -14.34 -5.04 9.64
C LEU A 133 -14.68 -6.33 10.38
N ASN A 134 -13.66 -7.10 10.75
CA ASN A 134 -13.76 -8.29 11.60
C ASN A 134 -12.38 -8.60 12.19
N TYR A 135 -12.34 -9.07 13.43
CA TYR A 135 -11.15 -9.72 13.94
C TYR A 135 -10.96 -11.02 13.15
N VAL A 136 -9.78 -11.20 12.56
CA VAL A 136 -9.48 -12.41 11.81
C VAL A 136 -9.45 -13.57 12.79
N SER A 137 -10.53 -14.36 12.83
CA SER A 137 -10.51 -15.65 13.47
C SER A 137 -9.67 -16.59 12.59
N PHE A 138 -8.88 -17.46 13.21
CA PHE A 138 -7.98 -18.41 12.54
C PHE A 138 -8.67 -19.20 11.39
N TRP A 139 -9.98 -19.36 11.42
CA TRP A 139 -10.78 -20.08 10.45
C TRP A 139 -11.32 -19.24 9.27
N ASN A 140 -11.31 -17.94 9.39
CA ASN A 140 -11.78 -17.01 8.33
C ASN A 140 -10.62 -16.26 7.66
N GLY A 141 -9.39 -16.69 7.89
CA GLY A 141 -8.21 -16.11 7.30
C GLY A 141 -8.23 -16.25 5.78
N LEU A 142 -8.16 -15.17 5.10
CA LEU A 142 -7.56 -14.94 3.79
C LEU A 142 -8.31 -14.00 2.85
N CYS A 143 -9.50 -13.55 3.16
CA CYS A 143 -10.24 -12.69 2.23
C CYS A 143 -10.76 -11.43 2.93
N LYS A 144 -10.22 -10.30 2.57
CA LYS A 144 -10.62 -8.90 2.77
C LYS A 144 -9.66 -8.09 3.64
N LEU A 145 -8.47 -7.83 3.11
CA LEU A 145 -7.70 -6.68 3.55
C LEU A 145 -7.89 -5.54 2.53
N ASN A 146 -8.94 -4.76 2.70
CA ASN A 146 -8.98 -3.39 2.22
C ASN A 146 -8.29 -2.54 3.29
N CYS A 147 -6.98 -2.55 3.30
CA CYS A 147 -6.21 -1.85 4.32
C CYS A 147 -5.10 -1.05 3.66
N VAL A 148 -4.97 0.18 4.08
CA VAL A 148 -3.75 0.95 3.85
C VAL A 148 -2.74 0.41 4.84
N MET A 149 -1.69 -0.25 4.35
CA MET A 149 -0.67 -0.86 5.22
C MET A 149 0.72 -0.28 4.95
N LEU A 150 1.43 0.01 6.02
CA LEU A 150 2.86 0.30 6.00
C LEU A 150 3.62 -0.98 6.33
N TYR A 151 4.53 -1.42 5.46
CA TYR A 151 5.34 -2.61 5.67
C TYR A 151 6.76 -2.22 6.07
N SER A 152 7.27 -2.82 7.16
CA SER A 152 8.67 -2.80 7.51
C SER A 152 9.29 -4.18 7.29
N HIS A 153 10.57 -4.25 6.98
CA HIS A 153 11.40 -5.47 6.88
C HIS A 153 10.93 -6.64 5.98
N LEU A 154 9.68 -6.69 5.51
CA LEU A 154 9.28 -7.74 4.57
C LEU A 154 9.98 -7.61 3.21
N ILE A 155 10.57 -6.47 2.98
CA ILE A 155 11.28 -6.12 1.75
C ILE A 155 12.58 -6.93 1.60
N SER A 156 13.24 -7.32 2.69
CA SER A 156 14.49 -8.08 2.65
C SER A 156 14.31 -9.57 2.34
N SER A 157 13.09 -10.10 2.33
CA SER A 157 12.80 -11.52 2.15
C SER A 157 12.05 -11.87 0.86
N VAL A 158 11.85 -10.92 -0.05
CA VAL A 158 11.26 -11.16 -1.39
C VAL A 158 12.33 -11.64 -2.38
N GLY A 159 13.24 -12.51 -1.92
CA GLY A 159 14.04 -13.35 -2.80
C GLY A 159 13.23 -14.61 -3.12
N ASP A 160 13.28 -15.05 -4.37
CA ASP A 160 12.65 -16.27 -4.88
C ASP A 160 12.74 -17.46 -3.91
N ARG A 161 11.66 -17.69 -3.16
CA ARG A 161 11.48 -18.96 -2.45
C ARG A 161 10.34 -19.71 -3.12
N PRO A 162 10.58 -20.95 -3.58
CA PRO A 162 9.50 -21.83 -4.00
C PRO A 162 8.58 -22.09 -2.81
N ALA A 163 7.27 -22.19 -3.07
CA ALA A 163 6.25 -22.43 -2.07
C ALA A 163 6.62 -23.63 -1.18
N PRO A 164 6.59 -23.51 0.15
CA PRO A 164 6.85 -24.64 1.02
C PRO A 164 5.70 -25.64 0.93
N ARG A 165 6.04 -26.89 0.61
CA ARG A 165 5.16 -28.04 0.79
C ARG A 165 5.03 -28.31 2.29
N GLY A 166 3.81 -28.25 2.77
CA GLY A 166 3.26 -28.78 4.02
C GLY A 166 4.22 -28.98 5.20
N GLY A 167 4.19 -28.04 6.15
CA GLY A 167 4.71 -28.21 7.48
C GLY A 167 4.01 -27.23 8.41
N THR A 168 3.31 -27.77 9.41
CA THR A 168 2.60 -27.01 10.44
C THR A 168 3.63 -26.41 11.41
N THR A 169 4.09 -25.22 11.15
CA THR A 169 4.75 -24.39 12.17
C THR A 169 3.81 -23.23 12.51
N ARG A 170 3.57 -23.04 13.81
CA ARG A 170 2.80 -21.91 14.33
C ARG A 170 3.37 -20.62 13.76
N PRO A 171 2.54 -19.71 13.18
CA PRO A 171 3.03 -18.39 12.85
C PRO A 171 3.37 -17.66 14.15
N ASP A 172 4.57 -17.11 14.17
CA ASP A 172 5.01 -16.14 15.14
C ASP A 172 3.97 -15.00 15.18
N GLU A 173 3.37 -14.72 16.33
CA GLU A 173 2.32 -13.70 16.49
C GLU A 173 2.95 -12.31 16.43
N ARG A 174 3.25 -11.83 15.23
CA ARG A 174 3.72 -10.46 15.04
C ARG A 174 2.57 -9.49 15.17
N LYS A 175 2.75 -8.46 15.98
CA LYS A 175 1.73 -7.46 16.29
C LYS A 175 1.36 -6.64 15.07
N ILE A 176 0.07 -6.58 14.74
CA ILE A 176 -0.51 -5.61 13.83
C ILE A 176 -1.18 -4.53 14.68
N THR A 177 -0.78 -3.27 14.50
CA THR A 177 -1.34 -2.15 15.27
C THR A 177 -2.13 -1.24 14.35
N THR A 178 -3.34 -0.86 14.75
CA THR A 178 -4.18 0.14 14.09
C THR A 178 -4.00 1.49 14.81
N ILE A 179 -3.88 2.57 14.04
CA ILE A 179 -3.76 3.96 14.51
C ILE A 179 -5.00 4.72 14.08
#